data_3ab1feb79de90a49422d6c78037915f7
#
_entry.id   3ab1feb79de90a49422d6c78037915f7
#
_cell.length_a   1.000
_cell.length_b   1.000
_cell.length_c   1.000
_cell.angle_alpha   90.00
_cell.angle_beta   90.00
_cell.angle_gamma   90.00
#
_symmetry.space_group_name_H-M   'P 1'
#
loop_
_entity.id
_entity.type
_entity.pdbx_description
1 polymer ?
#
loop_
_entity_poly.entity_id
_entity_poly.type
_entity_poly.pdbx_seq_one_letter_code
_entity_poly.pdbx_strand_id
1 'polypeptide(L)'
;MGHWRAFGGCESGFGIPDPNDNNIVWSGCYDGGLEVYNVKTGHARNVRVWPEAAYGWAPKDLKYRWHWTFPIHISEHKKNTVYVGSQYVHRSSNQGQSWEIISPDLTLNLKSHQESSGGIAIDNLMTFDGSVLFAITESSIEKDLIWAGSNDGQVHITRNGGKTWKNVTDNIDMPPWGTISNIETSKFKKGKAYISVDLHQMADFDPYIFVTENYGKSWKKITNGIPKSYSSFVHVIKEDYYDSSVLFAGTDNGLYYSCLLYTSPSPRDRVL
;
A
#
# COMPACT_ATOMS: atom_id res chain seq x y z
N MET A 1 -17.11 17.46 23.51
CA MET A 1 -15.81 16.79 23.34
C MET A 1 -16.05 15.55 22.47
N GLY A 2 -15.26 15.39 21.38
CA GLY A 2 -15.39 14.25 20.50
C GLY A 2 -15.11 12.93 21.21
N HIS A 3 -15.84 11.89 20.88
CA HIS A 3 -15.64 10.56 21.42
C HIS A 3 -14.47 9.85 20.71
N TRP A 4 -13.25 10.25 21.02
CA TRP A 4 -12.06 9.53 20.56
C TRP A 4 -11.96 8.21 21.34
N ARG A 5 -11.85 7.10 20.62
CA ARG A 5 -11.68 5.77 21.19
C ARG A 5 -10.46 5.10 20.57
N ALA A 6 -9.67 4.43 21.39
CA ALA A 6 -8.68 3.48 20.89
C ALA A 6 -9.41 2.27 20.28
N PHE A 7 -8.96 1.80 19.12
CA PHE A 7 -9.54 0.66 18.40
C PHE A 7 -8.51 -0.44 18.12
N GLY A 8 -7.51 -0.57 18.95
CA GLY A 8 -6.39 -1.51 18.78
C GLY A 8 -5.24 -0.89 17.97
N GLY A 9 -4.28 -1.74 17.57
CA GLY A 9 -3.07 -1.28 16.91
C GLY A 9 -2.08 -0.62 17.86
N CYS A 10 -1.22 0.23 17.32
CA CYS A 10 -0.25 0.98 18.09
C CYS A 10 -0.01 2.37 17.48
N GLU A 11 1.17 2.96 17.64
CA GLU A 11 1.47 4.33 17.22
C GLU A 11 1.50 4.57 15.71
N SER A 12 1.63 3.48 14.93
CA SER A 12 1.64 3.55 13.49
C SER A 12 0.86 2.38 12.89
N GLY A 13 0.44 2.52 11.65
CA GLY A 13 -0.30 1.50 10.92
C GLY A 13 -1.68 1.98 10.49
N PHE A 14 -2.29 1.21 9.62
CA PHE A 14 -3.61 1.52 9.10
C PHE A 14 -4.69 1.12 10.10
N GLY A 15 -5.71 1.98 10.26
CA GLY A 15 -6.97 1.67 10.92
C GLY A 15 -8.07 1.61 9.88
N ILE A 16 -8.57 0.41 9.56
CA ILE A 16 -9.48 0.20 8.44
C ILE A 16 -10.80 -0.40 8.96
N PRO A 17 -11.92 0.34 8.89
CA PRO A 17 -13.23 -0.21 9.14
C PRO A 17 -13.56 -1.33 8.13
N ASP A 18 -14.15 -2.42 8.59
CA ASP A 18 -14.60 -3.49 7.70
C ASP A 18 -15.79 -2.98 6.87
N PRO A 19 -15.73 -3.01 5.53
CA PRO A 19 -16.81 -2.51 4.68
C PRO A 19 -18.10 -3.33 4.80
N ASN A 20 -18.04 -4.53 5.35
CA ASN A 20 -19.20 -5.40 5.53
C ASN A 20 -19.78 -5.35 6.96
N ASP A 21 -19.05 -4.83 7.95
CA ASP A 21 -19.50 -4.71 9.34
C ASP A 21 -18.84 -3.51 10.04
N ASN A 22 -19.57 -2.42 10.17
CA ASN A 22 -19.12 -1.18 10.82
C ASN A 22 -18.70 -1.35 12.31
N ASN A 23 -18.93 -2.52 12.91
CA ASN A 23 -18.48 -2.80 14.27
C ASN A 23 -17.09 -3.42 14.30
N ILE A 24 -16.51 -3.73 13.17
CA ILE A 24 -15.18 -4.33 13.05
C ILE A 24 -14.22 -3.31 12.48
N VAL A 25 -13.08 -3.14 13.17
CA VAL A 25 -11.97 -2.32 12.69
C VAL A 25 -10.71 -3.16 12.70
N TRP A 26 -10.02 -3.18 11.58
CA TRP A 26 -8.70 -3.77 11.45
C TRP A 26 -7.64 -2.72 11.76
N SER A 27 -6.70 -3.02 12.62
CA SER A 27 -5.65 -2.07 12.99
C SER A 27 -4.28 -2.72 12.92
N GLY A 28 -3.38 -2.07 12.19
CA GLY A 28 -1.99 -2.46 12.06
C GLY A 28 -1.11 -1.86 13.15
N CYS A 29 0.02 -2.50 13.35
CA CYS A 29 1.11 -2.03 14.16
C CYS A 29 2.41 -2.49 13.50
N TYR A 30 3.53 -1.87 13.82
CA TYR A 30 4.82 -2.33 13.32
C TYR A 30 5.04 -3.82 13.62
N ASP A 31 6.06 -4.40 12.97
CA ASP A 31 6.45 -5.80 13.16
C ASP A 31 5.35 -6.81 12.79
N GLY A 32 4.50 -6.46 11.82
CA GLY A 32 3.37 -7.29 11.41
C GLY A 32 2.28 -7.45 12.47
N GLY A 33 2.30 -6.59 13.49
CA GLY A 33 1.25 -6.55 14.49
C GLY A 33 -0.09 -6.21 13.86
N LEU A 34 -1.10 -7.06 14.04
CA LEU A 34 -2.42 -6.89 13.46
C LEU A 34 -3.49 -7.28 14.45
N GLU A 35 -4.47 -6.41 14.61
CA GLU A 35 -5.59 -6.63 15.52
C GLU A 35 -6.93 -6.42 14.81
N VAL A 36 -7.92 -7.15 15.28
CA VAL A 36 -9.33 -6.96 14.95
C VAL A 36 -10.06 -6.46 16.19
N TYR A 37 -10.52 -5.22 16.13
CA TYR A 37 -11.25 -4.59 17.20
C TYR A 37 -12.76 -4.66 16.95
N ASN A 38 -13.52 -5.07 17.96
CA ASN A 38 -14.98 -5.07 17.92
C ASN A 38 -15.51 -3.88 18.71
N VAL A 39 -16.11 -2.92 18.03
CA VAL A 39 -16.63 -1.67 18.62
C VAL A 39 -17.72 -1.91 19.65
N LYS A 40 -18.57 -2.94 19.46
CA LYS A 40 -19.68 -3.26 20.38
C LYS A 40 -19.20 -3.81 21.71
N THR A 41 -18.17 -4.68 21.66
CA THR A 41 -17.68 -5.35 22.87
C THR A 41 -16.48 -4.64 23.49
N GLY A 42 -15.81 -3.75 22.74
CA GLY A 42 -14.58 -3.10 23.15
C GLY A 42 -13.36 -4.02 23.19
N HIS A 43 -13.43 -5.20 22.59
CA HIS A 43 -12.36 -6.20 22.61
C HIS A 43 -11.53 -6.12 21.32
N ALA A 44 -10.20 -6.15 21.47
CA ALA A 44 -9.24 -6.36 20.41
C ALA A 44 -8.74 -7.81 20.43
N ARG A 45 -8.63 -8.43 19.27
CA ARG A 45 -8.07 -9.77 19.10
C ARG A 45 -6.84 -9.69 18.21
N ASN A 46 -5.69 -10.14 18.71
CA ASN A 46 -4.47 -10.24 17.92
C ASN A 46 -4.64 -11.33 16.86
N VAL A 47 -4.36 -10.99 15.61
CA VAL A 47 -4.53 -11.85 14.44
C VAL A 47 -3.32 -11.81 13.51
N ARG A 48 -2.14 -11.43 14.03
CA ARG A 48 -0.91 -11.35 13.24
C ARG A 48 -0.62 -12.65 12.49
N VAL A 49 -0.02 -12.51 11.32
CA VAL A 49 0.33 -13.65 10.45
C VAL A 49 1.31 -14.60 11.11
N TRP A 50 2.29 -14.04 11.81
CA TRP A 50 3.37 -14.78 12.47
C TRP A 50 3.80 -14.08 13.76
N PRO A 51 3.86 -14.79 14.89
CA PRO A 51 4.18 -14.21 16.19
C PRO A 51 5.70 -14.12 16.41
N GLU A 52 6.36 -13.25 15.67
CA GLU A 52 7.80 -13.02 15.77
C GLU A 52 8.07 -11.55 16.14
N ALA A 53 9.04 -11.30 16.98
CA ALA A 53 9.51 -9.96 17.32
C ALA A 53 10.77 -9.68 16.50
N ALA A 54 10.71 -8.65 15.65
CA ALA A 54 11.79 -8.34 14.69
C ALA A 54 12.88 -7.42 15.27
N TYR A 55 12.74 -6.94 16.48
CA TYR A 55 13.68 -5.99 17.08
C TYR A 55 15.09 -6.53 17.17
N GLY A 56 16.04 -5.85 16.52
CA GLY A 56 17.46 -6.18 16.55
C GLY A 56 17.88 -7.33 15.65
N TRP A 57 16.95 -7.97 14.95
CA TRP A 57 17.25 -9.04 14.00
C TRP A 57 17.54 -8.46 12.61
N ALA A 58 18.50 -9.03 11.91
CA ALA A 58 18.69 -8.69 10.51
C ALA A 58 17.48 -9.18 9.68
N PRO A 59 17.04 -8.43 8.65
CA PRO A 59 15.91 -8.84 7.82
C PRO A 59 16.04 -10.24 7.21
N LYS A 60 17.26 -10.69 6.93
CA LYS A 60 17.54 -12.05 6.42
C LYS A 60 17.20 -13.18 7.38
N ASP A 61 17.17 -12.89 8.68
CA ASP A 61 16.95 -13.87 9.74
C ASP A 61 15.47 -13.96 10.13
N LEU A 62 14.63 -13.04 9.60
CA LEU A 62 13.20 -13.01 9.82
C LEU A 62 12.46 -13.92 8.83
N LYS A 63 11.42 -14.60 9.30
CA LYS A 63 10.56 -15.38 8.43
C LYS A 63 9.79 -14.48 7.46
N TYR A 64 9.26 -13.38 7.97
CA TYR A 64 8.58 -12.36 7.18
C TYR A 64 9.15 -10.98 7.49
N ARG A 65 9.42 -10.22 6.44
CA ARG A 65 9.84 -8.82 6.52
C ARG A 65 8.60 -7.94 6.48
N TRP A 66 8.46 -7.04 7.43
CA TRP A 66 7.32 -6.14 7.54
C TRP A 66 7.76 -4.69 7.45
N HIS A 67 7.02 -3.88 6.73
CA HIS A 67 7.19 -2.44 6.83
C HIS A 67 6.62 -1.93 8.16
N TRP A 68 7.09 -0.77 8.62
CA TRP A 68 6.52 -0.09 9.80
C TRP A 68 5.01 0.07 9.65
N THR A 69 4.56 0.51 8.46
CA THR A 69 3.17 0.69 8.08
C THR A 69 2.84 -0.30 6.96
N PHE A 70 2.78 -1.58 7.27
CA PHE A 70 2.50 -2.60 6.26
C PHE A 70 1.07 -2.48 5.72
N PRO A 71 0.83 -2.83 4.44
CA PRO A 71 -0.47 -2.68 3.82
C PRO A 71 -1.49 -3.69 4.34
N ILE A 72 -2.71 -3.18 4.57
CA ILE A 72 -3.90 -3.96 4.92
C ILE A 72 -4.98 -3.63 3.90
N HIS A 73 -5.59 -4.62 3.28
CA HIS A 73 -6.71 -4.44 2.36
C HIS A 73 -7.82 -5.44 2.66
N ILE A 74 -9.06 -4.97 2.81
CA ILE A 74 -10.22 -5.80 3.07
C ILE A 74 -10.97 -6.01 1.75
N SER A 75 -11.27 -7.26 1.40
CA SER A 75 -11.98 -7.58 0.17
C SER A 75 -13.42 -7.09 0.21
N GLU A 76 -13.82 -6.34 -0.82
CA GLU A 76 -15.23 -5.97 -1.03
C GLU A 76 -16.03 -7.12 -1.66
N HIS A 77 -15.36 -8.13 -2.24
CA HIS A 77 -16.00 -9.25 -2.93
C HIS A 77 -16.20 -10.49 -2.06
N LYS A 78 -15.40 -10.62 -0.99
CA LYS A 78 -15.38 -11.83 -0.16
C LYS A 78 -15.45 -11.43 1.31
N LYS A 79 -16.58 -11.69 1.93
CA LYS A 79 -16.77 -11.45 3.36
C LYS A 79 -15.67 -12.15 4.18
N ASN A 80 -15.23 -11.52 5.25
CA ASN A 80 -14.19 -12.01 6.16
C ASN A 80 -12.81 -12.24 5.51
N THR A 81 -12.60 -11.70 4.31
CA THR A 81 -11.33 -11.84 3.60
C THR A 81 -10.53 -10.55 3.71
N VAL A 82 -9.28 -10.70 4.15
CA VAL A 82 -8.31 -9.61 4.26
C VAL A 82 -6.97 -10.04 3.68
N TYR A 83 -6.28 -9.08 3.09
CA TYR A 83 -4.94 -9.21 2.56
C TYR A 83 -3.99 -8.32 3.36
N VAL A 84 -2.80 -8.83 3.68
CA VAL A 84 -1.72 -8.05 4.28
C VAL A 84 -0.39 -8.37 3.59
N GLY A 85 0.53 -7.40 3.61
CA GLY A 85 1.82 -7.50 2.91
C GLY A 85 3.00 -7.57 3.84
N SER A 86 3.80 -8.62 3.73
CA SER A 86 5.22 -8.70 4.09
C SER A 86 6.05 -8.56 2.80
N GLN A 87 7.04 -9.40 2.54
CA GLN A 87 7.56 -9.63 1.18
C GLN A 87 6.57 -10.46 0.32
N TYR A 88 5.60 -11.06 0.97
CA TYR A 88 4.52 -11.85 0.36
C TYR A 88 3.17 -11.18 0.57
N VAL A 89 2.21 -11.50 -0.28
CA VAL A 89 0.81 -11.25 0.01
C VAL A 89 0.25 -12.41 0.82
N HIS A 90 -0.22 -12.11 2.02
CA HIS A 90 -0.93 -13.05 2.88
C HIS A 90 -2.42 -12.81 2.78
N ARG A 91 -3.21 -13.87 2.77
CA ARG A 91 -4.67 -13.83 2.77
C ARG A 91 -5.23 -14.58 3.97
N SER A 92 -6.19 -13.98 4.65
CA SER A 92 -7.11 -14.69 5.54
C SER A 92 -8.51 -14.66 4.96
N SER A 93 -9.24 -15.75 5.07
CA SER A 93 -10.65 -15.86 4.67
C SER A 93 -11.59 -16.05 5.87
N ASN A 94 -11.07 -15.90 7.09
CA ASN A 94 -11.78 -16.18 8.34
C ASN A 94 -11.47 -15.16 9.44
N GLN A 95 -11.38 -13.89 9.06
CA GLN A 95 -11.08 -12.78 9.98
C GLN A 95 -9.78 -12.97 10.77
N GLY A 96 -8.70 -13.40 10.10
CA GLY A 96 -7.37 -13.50 10.70
C GLY A 96 -7.18 -14.72 11.62
N GLN A 97 -8.09 -15.70 11.63
CA GLN A 97 -7.87 -16.92 12.41
C GLN A 97 -6.80 -17.83 11.79
N SER A 98 -6.64 -17.77 10.47
CA SER A 98 -5.57 -18.44 9.76
C SER A 98 -5.17 -17.64 8.53
N TRP A 99 -3.94 -17.88 8.07
CA TRP A 99 -3.32 -17.17 6.97
C TRP A 99 -2.70 -18.13 5.96
N GLU A 100 -2.78 -17.77 4.69
CA GLU A 100 -2.11 -18.43 3.58
C GLU A 100 -1.28 -17.43 2.77
N ILE A 101 -0.15 -17.85 2.26
CA ILE A 101 0.65 -17.07 1.31
C ILE A 101 0.05 -17.30 -0.08
N ILE A 102 -0.27 -16.22 -0.78
CA ILE A 102 -0.86 -16.26 -2.13
C ILE A 102 0.04 -15.63 -3.19
N SER A 103 1.31 -15.38 -2.89
CA SER A 103 2.27 -14.84 -3.87
C SER A 103 3.66 -15.44 -3.67
N PRO A 104 4.54 -15.39 -4.69
CA PRO A 104 5.99 -15.45 -4.44
C PRO A 104 6.45 -14.20 -3.69
N ASP A 105 7.76 -14.07 -3.42
CA ASP A 105 8.36 -12.80 -2.99
C ASP A 105 8.19 -11.78 -4.15
N LEU A 106 7.50 -10.67 -3.87
CA LEU A 106 7.13 -9.64 -4.85
C LEU A 106 8.04 -8.40 -4.77
N THR A 107 9.21 -8.55 -4.17
CA THR A 107 10.19 -7.49 -3.97
C THR A 107 11.44 -7.74 -4.81
N LEU A 108 12.40 -6.81 -4.82
CA LEU A 108 13.71 -7.05 -5.42
C LEU A 108 14.50 -8.13 -4.67
N ASN A 109 14.18 -8.31 -3.38
CA ASN A 109 14.81 -9.31 -2.50
C ASN A 109 16.36 -9.26 -2.53
N LEU A 110 16.92 -8.05 -2.53
CA LEU A 110 18.36 -7.85 -2.55
C LEU A 110 18.97 -8.26 -1.21
N LYS A 111 19.79 -9.30 -1.23
CA LYS A 111 20.37 -9.88 -0.01
C LYS A 111 21.31 -8.92 0.72
N SER A 112 22.03 -8.05 -0.01
CA SER A 112 22.88 -7.01 0.57
C SER A 112 22.11 -6.01 1.45
N HIS A 113 20.80 -5.78 1.18
CA HIS A 113 19.93 -4.89 1.95
C HIS A 113 19.23 -5.60 3.12
N GLN A 114 19.49 -6.88 3.30
CA GLN A 114 18.91 -7.69 4.37
C GLN A 114 19.91 -8.05 5.46
N GLU A 115 21.15 -7.57 5.35
CA GLU A 115 22.18 -7.77 6.36
C GLU A 115 21.92 -6.88 7.60
N SER A 116 22.59 -7.19 8.69
CA SER A 116 22.59 -6.32 9.87
C SER A 116 23.19 -4.97 9.52
N SER A 117 22.57 -3.88 9.96
CA SER A 117 23.06 -2.52 9.76
C SER A 117 24.33 -2.20 10.56
N GLY A 118 24.74 -3.07 11.47
CA GLY A 118 26.06 -3.01 12.11
C GLY A 118 26.23 -1.92 13.15
N GLY A 119 25.16 -1.36 13.67
CA GLY A 119 25.21 -0.34 14.69
C GLY A 119 25.67 -0.85 16.06
N ILE A 120 26.02 0.08 16.94
CA ILE A 120 26.40 -0.18 18.34
C ILE A 120 25.18 -0.51 19.18
N ALA A 121 24.01 0.05 18.80
CA ALA A 121 22.71 -0.19 19.41
C ALA A 121 21.85 -1.09 18.53
N ILE A 122 20.67 -1.42 19.01
CA ILE A 122 19.65 -2.11 18.21
C ILE A 122 19.15 -1.13 17.15
N ASP A 123 19.69 -1.22 15.95
CA ASP A 123 19.37 -0.37 14.80
C ASP A 123 18.53 -1.06 13.74
N ASN A 124 18.42 -2.38 13.78
CA ASN A 124 17.46 -3.14 12.97
C ASN A 124 16.08 -3.13 13.64
N LEU A 125 15.49 -1.94 13.77
CA LEU A 125 14.18 -1.84 14.43
C LEU A 125 13.07 -2.41 13.56
N MET A 126 13.17 -2.19 12.26
CA MET A 126 12.19 -2.64 11.25
C MET A 126 12.90 -2.82 9.91
N THR A 127 12.19 -3.37 8.96
CA THR A 127 12.70 -3.66 7.63
C THR A 127 12.31 -2.56 6.63
N PHE A 128 12.66 -1.31 6.91
CA PHE A 128 12.25 -0.17 6.09
C PHE A 128 12.64 -0.27 4.62
N ASP A 129 13.84 -0.74 4.36
CA ASP A 129 14.41 -0.93 3.01
C ASP A 129 14.80 -2.39 2.75
N GLY A 130 14.31 -3.29 3.58
CA GLY A 130 14.56 -4.72 3.51
C GLY A 130 13.77 -5.46 2.43
N SER A 131 13.22 -4.77 1.45
CA SER A 131 12.34 -5.33 0.41
C SER A 131 11.04 -5.88 0.99
N VAL A 132 10.03 -5.02 1.14
CA VAL A 132 8.72 -5.32 1.70
C VAL A 132 7.61 -4.72 0.86
N LEU A 133 6.40 -5.26 0.95
CA LEU A 133 5.23 -4.66 0.32
C LEU A 133 4.78 -3.41 1.11
N PHE A 134 4.39 -2.38 0.37
CA PHE A 134 3.91 -1.12 0.91
C PHE A 134 2.46 -0.82 0.52
N ALA A 135 2.01 -1.33 -0.62
CA ALA A 135 0.64 -1.16 -1.11
C ALA A 135 0.05 -2.48 -1.61
N ILE A 136 -1.21 -2.75 -1.24
CA ILE A 136 -2.01 -3.86 -1.76
C ILE A 136 -3.42 -3.34 -1.99
N THR A 137 -4.00 -3.65 -3.17
CA THR A 137 -5.37 -3.27 -3.48
C THR A 137 -6.04 -4.33 -4.36
N GLU A 138 -7.19 -4.86 -3.95
CA GLU A 138 -8.08 -5.64 -4.81
C GLU A 138 -9.00 -4.67 -5.55
N SER A 139 -9.24 -4.88 -6.83
CA SER A 139 -10.20 -4.08 -7.59
C SER A 139 -11.62 -4.26 -7.04
N SER A 140 -12.32 -3.16 -6.80
CA SER A 140 -13.72 -3.20 -6.34
C SER A 140 -14.72 -3.70 -7.39
N ILE A 141 -14.34 -3.65 -8.68
CA ILE A 141 -15.20 -4.03 -9.81
C ILE A 141 -14.75 -5.31 -10.53
N GLU A 142 -13.60 -5.87 -10.19
CA GLU A 142 -13.08 -7.10 -10.79
C GLU A 142 -12.52 -8.00 -9.68
N LYS A 143 -13.33 -8.95 -9.26
CA LYS A 143 -12.95 -9.93 -8.22
C LYS A 143 -11.67 -10.68 -8.57
N ASP A 144 -10.83 -10.91 -7.57
CA ASP A 144 -9.57 -11.64 -7.73
C ASP A 144 -8.48 -10.90 -8.57
N LEU A 145 -8.75 -9.66 -8.96
CA LEU A 145 -7.74 -8.75 -9.50
C LEU A 145 -7.09 -8.00 -8.36
N ILE A 146 -5.84 -8.33 -8.04
CA ILE A 146 -5.09 -7.74 -6.94
C ILE A 146 -3.79 -7.14 -7.47
N TRP A 147 -3.49 -5.95 -7.01
CA TRP A 147 -2.24 -5.24 -7.25
C TRP A 147 -1.41 -5.21 -5.98
N ALA A 148 -0.10 -5.32 -6.11
CA ALA A 148 0.84 -5.16 -5.01
C ALA A 148 2.03 -4.30 -5.44
N GLY A 149 2.44 -3.40 -4.55
CA GLY A 149 3.57 -2.51 -4.72
C GLY A 149 4.53 -2.62 -3.54
N SER A 150 5.83 -2.62 -3.80
CA SER A 150 6.86 -2.71 -2.78
C SER A 150 7.53 -1.36 -2.50
N ASN A 151 8.24 -1.29 -1.38
CA ASN A 151 9.04 -0.12 -1.04
C ASN A 151 10.35 0.00 -1.85
N ASP A 152 10.74 -1.05 -2.55
CA ASP A 152 11.90 -1.10 -3.43
C ASP A 152 11.54 -1.00 -4.93
N GLY A 153 10.32 -0.52 -5.22
CA GLY A 153 9.91 -0.10 -6.55
C GLY A 153 9.31 -1.18 -7.44
N GLN A 154 8.89 -2.33 -6.88
CA GLN A 154 8.27 -3.36 -7.70
C GLN A 154 6.74 -3.23 -7.75
N VAL A 155 6.15 -3.42 -8.93
CA VAL A 155 4.70 -3.45 -9.13
C VAL A 155 4.29 -4.78 -9.73
N HIS A 156 3.39 -5.47 -9.05
CA HIS A 156 2.90 -6.77 -9.47
C HIS A 156 1.38 -6.80 -9.56
N ILE A 157 0.87 -7.67 -10.43
CA ILE A 157 -0.56 -7.88 -10.62
C ILE A 157 -0.89 -9.38 -10.68
N THR A 158 -1.97 -9.77 -10.02
CA THR A 158 -2.65 -11.05 -10.26
C THR A 158 -4.08 -10.82 -10.73
N ARG A 159 -4.59 -11.66 -11.61
CA ARG A 159 -5.97 -11.62 -12.10
C ARG A 159 -6.76 -12.88 -11.75
N ASN A 160 -6.22 -13.70 -10.87
CA ASN A 160 -6.80 -14.99 -10.50
C ASN A 160 -6.62 -15.30 -9.00
N GLY A 161 -6.64 -14.25 -8.19
CA GLY A 161 -6.63 -14.36 -6.73
C GLY A 161 -5.33 -14.91 -6.15
N GLY A 162 -4.20 -14.62 -6.80
CA GLY A 162 -2.87 -14.99 -6.33
C GLY A 162 -2.33 -16.30 -6.90
N LYS A 163 -3.06 -17.01 -7.77
CA LYS A 163 -2.56 -18.25 -8.39
C LYS A 163 -1.35 -18.01 -9.29
N THR A 164 -1.33 -16.88 -9.97
CA THR A 164 -0.19 -16.41 -10.77
C THR A 164 -0.03 -14.90 -10.61
N TRP A 165 1.22 -14.45 -10.55
CA TRP A 165 1.57 -13.03 -10.47
C TRP A 165 2.43 -12.63 -11.67
N LYS A 166 2.21 -11.42 -12.16
CA LYS A 166 3.01 -10.82 -13.22
C LYS A 166 3.67 -9.56 -12.70
N ASN A 167 4.98 -9.46 -12.85
CA ASN A 167 5.71 -8.20 -12.67
C ASN A 167 5.43 -7.28 -13.86
N VAL A 168 5.05 -6.04 -13.60
CA VAL A 168 4.76 -5.01 -14.60
C VAL A 168 5.64 -3.76 -14.44
N THR A 169 6.62 -3.82 -13.57
CA THR A 169 7.51 -2.71 -13.22
C THR A 169 8.23 -2.16 -14.45
N ASP A 170 8.77 -3.03 -15.30
CA ASP A 170 9.52 -2.63 -16.51
C ASP A 170 8.69 -1.84 -17.53
N ASN A 171 7.37 -1.84 -17.39
CA ASN A 171 6.48 -1.06 -18.25
C ASN A 171 6.27 0.37 -17.75
N ILE A 172 6.83 0.74 -16.59
CA ILE A 172 6.65 2.03 -15.92
C ILE A 172 7.96 2.81 -16.06
N ASP A 173 7.89 3.97 -16.71
CA ASP A 173 9.02 4.89 -16.79
C ASP A 173 9.17 5.68 -15.47
N MET A 174 9.59 4.99 -14.43
CA MET A 174 9.82 5.57 -13.09
C MET A 174 11.28 5.38 -12.66
N PRO A 175 11.81 6.27 -11.81
CA PRO A 175 13.12 6.07 -11.21
C PRO A 175 13.17 4.77 -10.39
N PRO A 176 14.32 4.11 -10.30
CA PRO A 176 14.48 2.92 -9.46
C PRO A 176 14.33 3.27 -7.97
N TRP A 177 14.00 2.27 -7.16
CA TRP A 177 13.88 2.38 -5.70
C TRP A 177 12.75 3.27 -5.18
N GLY A 178 11.83 3.67 -6.04
CA GLY A 178 10.67 4.44 -5.62
C GLY A 178 9.69 3.57 -4.83
N THR A 179 9.39 3.93 -3.60
CA THR A 179 8.33 3.29 -2.82
C THR A 179 6.99 3.46 -3.52
N ILE A 180 6.32 2.37 -3.85
CA ILE A 180 4.95 2.41 -4.35
C ILE A 180 4.03 2.78 -3.18
N SER A 181 3.87 4.07 -2.97
CA SER A 181 3.21 4.61 -1.78
C SER A 181 1.71 4.33 -1.73
N ASN A 182 1.07 4.25 -2.90
CA ASN A 182 -0.34 3.88 -2.99
C ASN A 182 -0.66 3.26 -4.36
N ILE A 183 -1.64 2.37 -4.37
CA ILE A 183 -2.28 1.83 -5.57
C ILE A 183 -3.78 2.05 -5.46
N GLU A 184 -4.36 2.76 -6.43
CA GLU A 184 -5.81 2.96 -6.56
C GLU A 184 -6.31 2.25 -7.80
N THR A 185 -7.27 1.37 -7.66
CA THR A 185 -7.95 0.72 -8.79
C THR A 185 -9.19 1.51 -9.17
N SER A 186 -9.41 1.70 -10.46
CA SER A 186 -10.61 2.41 -10.92
C SER A 186 -11.89 1.68 -10.54
N LYS A 187 -12.86 2.45 -10.07
CA LYS A 187 -14.22 1.98 -9.78
C LYS A 187 -15.11 1.95 -11.03
N PHE A 188 -14.64 2.49 -12.15
CA PHE A 188 -15.42 2.68 -13.38
C PHE A 188 -14.91 1.82 -14.54
N LYS A 189 -13.61 1.49 -14.58
CA LYS A 189 -13.00 0.82 -15.72
C LYS A 189 -12.12 -0.35 -15.29
N LYS A 190 -12.45 -1.55 -15.75
CA LYS A 190 -11.63 -2.75 -15.53
C LYS A 190 -10.23 -2.57 -16.11
N GLY A 191 -9.23 -3.07 -15.39
CA GLY A 191 -7.82 -2.99 -15.80
C GLY A 191 -7.20 -1.60 -15.71
N LYS A 192 -7.97 -0.58 -15.30
CA LYS A 192 -7.44 0.76 -15.01
C LYS A 192 -7.00 0.85 -13.55
N ALA A 193 -5.80 1.36 -13.34
CA ALA A 193 -5.26 1.61 -12.03
C ALA A 193 -4.29 2.80 -12.04
N TYR A 194 -4.11 3.40 -10.89
CA TYR A 194 -3.17 4.48 -10.66
C TYR A 194 -2.17 4.05 -9.60
N ILE A 195 -0.93 4.52 -9.69
CA ILE A 195 0.07 4.38 -8.65
C ILE A 195 0.67 5.74 -8.33
N SER A 196 0.96 5.97 -7.06
CA SER A 196 1.88 7.01 -6.62
C SER A 196 3.20 6.38 -6.19
N VAL A 197 4.29 7.07 -6.50
CA VAL A 197 5.65 6.62 -6.19
C VAL A 197 6.35 7.71 -5.40
N ASP A 198 6.93 7.34 -4.29
CA ASP A 198 7.61 8.23 -3.36
C ASP A 198 9.11 7.91 -3.33
N LEU A 199 9.91 8.92 -3.60
CA LEU A 199 11.38 8.84 -3.66
C LEU A 199 12.07 9.80 -2.68
N HIS A 200 11.31 10.40 -1.73
CA HIS A 200 11.88 11.40 -0.81
C HIS A 200 13.05 10.85 0.00
N GLN A 201 13.03 9.56 0.35
CA GLN A 201 14.15 8.90 1.04
C GLN A 201 15.40 8.75 0.16
N MET A 202 15.24 8.89 -1.16
CA MET A 202 16.34 8.93 -2.14
C MET A 202 16.73 10.37 -2.50
N ALA A 203 16.25 11.36 -1.72
CA ALA A 203 16.42 12.79 -1.97
C ALA A 203 15.85 13.28 -3.31
N ASP A 204 14.88 12.56 -3.88
CA ASP A 204 14.08 12.98 -5.02
C ASP A 204 12.67 13.32 -4.54
N PHE A 205 12.31 14.59 -4.61
CA PHE A 205 11.03 15.11 -4.11
C PHE A 205 10.03 15.41 -5.22
N ASP A 206 10.34 15.04 -6.46
CA ASP A 206 9.44 15.21 -7.58
C ASP A 206 8.16 14.38 -7.42
N PRO A 207 7.01 14.88 -7.89
CA PRO A 207 5.78 14.11 -7.86
C PRO A 207 5.81 13.02 -8.94
N TYR A 208 5.47 11.80 -8.56
CA TYR A 208 5.35 10.65 -9.44
C TYR A 208 3.97 10.01 -9.29
N ILE A 209 3.15 10.14 -10.34
CA ILE A 209 1.85 9.47 -10.45
C ILE A 209 1.76 8.86 -11.85
N PHE A 210 1.37 7.61 -11.92
CA PHE A 210 1.19 6.90 -13.19
C PHE A 210 -0.20 6.27 -13.27
N VAL A 211 -0.73 6.21 -14.48
CA VAL A 211 -2.00 5.52 -14.78
C VAL A 211 -1.78 4.45 -15.84
N THR A 212 -2.38 3.30 -15.61
CA THR A 212 -2.57 2.26 -16.65
C THR A 212 -4.06 2.09 -16.96
N GLU A 213 -4.37 1.71 -18.21
CA GLU A 213 -5.74 1.39 -18.62
C GLU A 213 -5.89 -0.06 -19.13
N ASN A 214 -4.82 -0.85 -19.00
CA ASN A 214 -4.70 -2.14 -19.66
C ASN A 214 -3.95 -3.19 -18.82
N TYR A 215 -4.24 -3.21 -17.50
CA TYR A 215 -3.64 -4.18 -16.55
C TYR A 215 -2.11 -4.07 -16.46
N GLY A 216 -1.56 -2.85 -16.52
CA GLY A 216 -0.13 -2.60 -16.38
C GLY A 216 0.71 -2.95 -17.62
N LYS A 217 0.09 -3.17 -18.79
CA LYS A 217 0.84 -3.39 -20.03
C LYS A 217 1.55 -2.13 -20.53
N SER A 218 0.98 -0.97 -20.23
CA SER A 218 1.58 0.35 -20.46
C SER A 218 1.10 1.34 -19.43
N TRP A 219 1.92 2.37 -19.18
CA TRP A 219 1.65 3.39 -18.18
C TRP A 219 1.91 4.79 -18.74
N LYS A 220 1.23 5.77 -18.20
CA LYS A 220 1.39 7.19 -18.53
C LYS A 220 1.60 7.96 -17.24
N LYS A 221 2.63 8.83 -17.19
CA LYS A 221 2.83 9.79 -16.08
C LYS A 221 1.79 10.91 -16.16
N ILE A 222 1.18 11.27 -15.03
CA ILE A 222 0.08 12.24 -14.93
C ILE A 222 0.31 13.24 -13.78
N THR A 223 1.44 13.93 -13.76
CA THR A 223 1.84 14.88 -12.71
C THR A 223 1.80 16.34 -13.14
N ASN A 224 1.28 16.62 -14.34
CA ASN A 224 1.15 18.01 -14.81
C ASN A 224 0.27 18.82 -13.84
N GLY A 225 0.72 20.00 -13.45
CA GLY A 225 0.01 20.88 -12.53
C GLY A 225 0.44 20.77 -11.06
N ILE A 226 1.13 19.71 -10.66
CA ILE A 226 1.76 19.62 -9.35
C ILE A 226 3.13 20.28 -9.44
N PRO A 227 3.39 21.38 -8.70
CA PRO A 227 4.67 22.05 -8.75
C PRO A 227 5.77 21.19 -8.15
N LYS A 228 7.00 21.35 -8.63
CA LYS A 228 8.17 20.68 -8.08
C LYS A 228 8.71 21.47 -6.89
N SER A 229 8.78 20.86 -5.74
CA SER A 229 9.33 21.42 -4.50
C SER A 229 9.75 20.29 -3.56
N TYR A 230 10.40 20.63 -2.45
CA TYR A 230 10.81 19.66 -1.42
C TYR A 230 9.65 18.87 -0.76
N SER A 231 8.43 19.32 -0.93
CA SER A 231 7.24 18.69 -0.35
C SER A 231 6.23 18.25 -1.43
N SER A 232 6.69 18.01 -2.66
CA SER A 232 5.80 17.62 -3.77
C SER A 232 5.68 16.11 -3.97
N PHE A 233 6.44 15.32 -3.23
CA PHE A 233 6.32 13.86 -3.31
C PHE A 233 4.92 13.40 -2.89
N VAL A 234 4.45 12.35 -3.55
CA VAL A 234 3.05 11.95 -3.49
C VAL A 234 2.86 10.76 -2.56
N HIS A 235 2.06 10.92 -1.53
CA HIS A 235 1.71 9.85 -0.60
C HIS A 235 0.55 9.00 -1.11
N VAL A 236 -0.46 9.63 -1.72
CA VAL A 236 -1.71 8.96 -2.08
C VAL A 236 -2.32 9.55 -3.34
N ILE A 237 -2.92 8.67 -4.14
CA ILE A 237 -3.78 9.02 -5.28
C ILE A 237 -5.14 8.35 -5.08
N LYS A 238 -6.23 9.07 -5.36
CA LYS A 238 -7.59 8.55 -5.27
C LYS A 238 -8.44 9.01 -6.45
N GLU A 239 -9.14 8.06 -7.09
CA GLU A 239 -10.20 8.36 -8.04
C GLU A 239 -11.46 8.74 -7.27
N ASP A 240 -12.17 9.79 -7.71
CA ASP A 240 -13.43 10.18 -7.09
C ASP A 240 -14.44 9.02 -7.14
N TYR A 241 -15.31 8.97 -6.14
CA TYR A 241 -16.25 7.84 -6.03
C TYR A 241 -17.37 7.90 -7.06
N TYR A 242 -17.74 9.10 -7.52
CA TYR A 242 -18.88 9.35 -8.40
C TYR A 242 -18.48 9.79 -9.80
N ASP A 243 -17.29 10.35 -9.98
CA ASP A 243 -16.83 10.93 -11.25
C ASP A 243 -15.45 10.40 -11.64
N SER A 244 -15.42 9.55 -12.67
CA SER A 244 -14.19 8.94 -13.19
C SER A 244 -13.19 9.95 -13.81
N SER A 245 -13.57 11.19 -14.01
CA SER A 245 -12.72 12.25 -14.54
C SER A 245 -11.97 13.01 -13.43
N VAL A 246 -12.37 12.83 -12.18
CA VAL A 246 -11.81 13.53 -11.02
C VAL A 246 -10.81 12.64 -10.29
N LEU A 247 -9.62 13.17 -10.06
CA LEU A 247 -8.57 12.56 -9.25
C LEU A 247 -8.14 13.51 -8.12
N PHE A 248 -7.80 12.93 -6.99
CA PHE A 248 -7.19 13.60 -5.86
C PHE A 248 -5.79 13.06 -5.62
N ALA A 249 -4.81 13.93 -5.40
CA ALA A 249 -3.46 13.57 -5.04
C ALA A 249 -3.06 14.27 -3.75
N GLY A 250 -2.76 13.48 -2.71
CA GLY A 250 -2.20 13.96 -1.45
C GLY A 250 -0.68 13.95 -1.53
N THR A 251 -0.08 15.13 -1.42
CA THR A 251 1.36 15.34 -1.34
C THR A 251 1.72 15.80 0.06
N ASP A 252 3.00 15.91 0.36
CA ASP A 252 3.45 16.39 1.67
C ASP A 252 3.05 17.85 1.94
N ASN A 253 2.87 18.67 0.90
CA ASN A 253 2.50 20.08 1.05
C ASN A 253 1.02 20.40 0.81
N GLY A 254 0.20 19.42 0.44
CA GLY A 254 -1.21 19.69 0.24
C GLY A 254 -1.97 18.68 -0.60
N LEU A 255 -3.24 18.98 -0.78
CA LEU A 255 -4.17 18.20 -1.59
C LEU A 255 -4.37 18.86 -2.95
N TYR A 256 -4.08 18.12 -4.01
CA TYR A 256 -4.34 18.52 -5.38
C TYR A 256 -5.53 17.75 -5.92
N TYR A 257 -6.31 18.38 -6.79
CA TYR A 257 -7.34 17.67 -7.56
C TYR A 257 -7.23 18.02 -9.03
N SER A 258 -7.59 17.08 -9.89
CA SER A 258 -7.67 17.24 -11.34
C SER A 258 -9.01 16.75 -11.84
N CYS A 259 -9.71 17.54 -12.64
CA CYS A 259 -10.91 17.17 -13.35
C CYS A 259 -10.68 16.95 -14.87
N LEU A 260 -9.41 17.00 -15.31
CA LEU A 260 -9.02 16.88 -16.71
C LEU A 260 -7.83 15.94 -16.85
N LEU A 261 -8.08 14.64 -16.82
CA LEU A 261 -7.04 13.61 -16.91
C LEU A 261 -6.12 13.66 -18.14
N TYR A 262 -6.48 14.44 -19.16
CA TYR A 262 -5.86 14.38 -20.50
C TYR A 262 -5.46 15.72 -21.09
N THR A 263 -5.70 16.84 -20.44
CA THR A 263 -5.35 18.18 -20.96
C THR A 263 -4.29 18.85 -20.09
N SER A 264 -3.61 19.85 -20.66
CA SER A 264 -2.71 20.73 -19.92
C SER A 264 -3.42 21.31 -18.70
N PRO A 265 -2.69 21.57 -17.59
CA PRO A 265 -3.30 22.08 -16.36
C PRO A 265 -4.13 23.31 -16.66
N SER A 266 -5.41 23.25 -16.28
CA SER A 266 -6.28 24.41 -16.26
C SER A 266 -5.91 25.27 -15.04
N PRO A 267 -6.13 26.60 -15.12
CA PRO A 267 -6.04 27.46 -13.94
C PRO A 267 -6.96 27.05 -12.78
N ARG A 268 -7.83 26.07 -13.00
CA ARG A 268 -8.74 25.47 -12.01
C ARG A 268 -8.14 24.28 -11.26
N ASP A 269 -7.05 23.70 -11.75
CA ASP A 269 -6.29 22.68 -11.03
C ASP A 269 -5.46 23.39 -9.97
N ARG A 270 -6.06 23.66 -8.82
CA ARG A 270 -5.46 24.40 -7.70
C ARG A 270 -5.37 23.54 -6.46
N VAL A 271 -4.47 23.92 -5.57
CA VAL A 271 -4.40 23.43 -4.21
C VAL A 271 -5.68 23.84 -3.46
N LEU A 272 -6.32 22.88 -2.80
CA LEU A 272 -7.45 23.13 -1.89
C LEU A 272 -6.95 23.60 -0.52
#